data_ad61ad940464886c16df0ac1c7abf672
#
_entry.id   ad61ad940464886c16df0ac1c7abf672
#
_cell.length_a   1.000
_cell.length_b   1.000
_cell.length_c   1.000
_cell.angle_alpha   90.00
_cell.angle_beta   90.00
_cell.angle_gamma   90.00
#
_symmetry.space_group_name_H-M   'P 1'
#
loop_
_entity.id
_entity.type
_entity.pdbx_description
1 polymer ?
#
loop_
_entity_poly.entity_id
_entity_poly.type
_entity_poly.pdbx_seq_one_letter_code
_entity_poly.pdbx_strand_id
1 'polypeptide(L)'
;LQLYLQNQLSGQKFALYAEPLGPTIGTQAQLPVLLAEYAFRNKADIETYLTLLTEMDEYYSTLVHFEEAKSREGLFMSASAAQAVIDQCNAFIREPSKNFLITVFAEKIEEVDFLTQVEKKHFLEQNEKAVLEHVIPAYQLLIRGLTALKNTGKNQQGLSGLPNGKAYYEYLLRDSTGSWASVDAIQKRIEQQLKTDFQKLTSLASAHP
;
A
#
# COMPACT_ATOMS: atom_id res chain seq x y z
N LEU A 1 -8.51 1.18 -26.18
CA LEU A 1 -7.91 2.40 -25.65
C LEU A 1 -8.98 3.44 -25.27
N GLN A 2 -9.91 3.83 -26.18
CA GLN A 2 -10.92 4.85 -25.88
C GLN A 2 -11.76 4.52 -24.63
N LEU A 3 -12.31 3.31 -24.52
CA LEU A 3 -13.08 2.86 -23.35
C LEU A 3 -12.25 2.89 -22.06
N TYR A 4 -10.99 2.49 -22.13
CA TYR A 4 -10.07 2.58 -21.01
C TYR A 4 -9.88 4.01 -20.53
N LEU A 5 -9.56 4.93 -21.46
CA LEU A 5 -9.38 6.35 -21.14
C LEU A 5 -10.65 6.99 -20.58
N GLN A 6 -11.82 6.65 -21.14
CA GLN A 6 -13.11 7.09 -20.61
C GLN A 6 -13.34 6.60 -19.17
N ASN A 7 -12.98 5.35 -18.88
CA ASN A 7 -13.09 4.83 -17.51
C ASN A 7 -12.15 5.57 -16.57
N GLN A 8 -10.88 5.79 -16.96
CA GLN A 8 -9.93 6.55 -16.14
C GLN A 8 -10.42 7.99 -15.87
N LEU A 9 -10.93 8.68 -16.87
CA LEU A 9 -11.54 10.00 -16.68
C LEU A 9 -12.74 9.96 -15.73
N SER A 10 -13.59 8.94 -15.83
CA SER A 10 -14.74 8.78 -14.92
C SER A 10 -14.33 8.50 -13.47
N GLY A 11 -13.11 8.00 -13.26
CA GLY A 11 -12.52 7.72 -11.96
C GLY A 11 -11.99 8.95 -11.21
N GLN A 12 -11.74 10.08 -11.90
CA GLN A 12 -11.16 11.27 -11.27
C GLN A 12 -11.96 11.77 -10.05
N LYS A 13 -13.30 11.71 -10.12
CA LYS A 13 -14.19 12.07 -9.01
C LYS A 13 -14.05 11.17 -7.78
N PHE A 14 -13.37 10.04 -7.92
CA PHE A 14 -13.12 9.07 -6.85
C PHE A 14 -11.66 9.10 -6.35
N ALA A 15 -10.88 10.13 -6.69
CA ALA A 15 -9.47 10.20 -6.29
C ALA A 15 -9.27 10.03 -4.77
N LEU A 16 -10.15 10.61 -3.93
CA LEU A 16 -10.09 10.47 -2.48
C LEU A 16 -10.56 9.10 -1.94
N TYR A 17 -11.07 8.21 -2.81
CA TYR A 17 -11.41 6.84 -2.40
C TYR A 17 -10.19 5.89 -2.44
N ALA A 18 -9.06 6.33 -2.97
CA ALA A 18 -7.84 5.55 -2.91
C ALA A 18 -7.45 5.27 -1.46
N GLU A 19 -6.95 4.07 -1.21
CA GLU A 19 -6.51 3.61 0.11
C GLU A 19 -5.01 3.31 0.09
N PRO A 20 -4.14 4.36 0.10
CA PRO A 20 -2.69 4.17 0.11
C PRO A 20 -2.22 3.53 1.42
N LEU A 21 -2.97 3.69 2.50
CA LEU A 21 -2.72 3.07 3.80
C LEU A 21 -3.77 2.02 4.09
N GLY A 22 -3.33 0.90 4.63
CA GLY A 22 -4.26 -0.17 4.99
C GLY A 22 -3.55 -1.31 5.73
N PRO A 23 -4.27 -2.10 6.56
CA PRO A 23 -3.66 -3.11 7.40
C PRO A 23 -3.07 -4.31 6.64
N THR A 24 -3.42 -4.52 5.37
CA THR A 24 -2.96 -5.68 4.59
C THR A 24 -1.84 -5.32 3.62
N ILE A 25 -2.07 -4.33 2.74
CA ILE A 25 -1.18 -3.98 1.63
C ILE A 25 -0.92 -2.47 1.56
N GLY A 26 -0.96 -1.77 2.69
CA GLY A 26 -0.71 -0.33 2.73
C GLY A 26 0.77 0.02 2.53
N THR A 27 1.01 1.23 2.05
CA THR A 27 2.37 1.79 1.81
C THR A 27 3.28 1.65 3.03
N GLN A 28 2.74 1.82 4.25
CA GLN A 28 3.52 1.69 5.48
C GLN A 28 4.15 0.30 5.68
N ALA A 29 3.54 -0.74 5.10
CA ALA A 29 4.05 -2.10 5.18
C ALA A 29 4.89 -2.49 3.96
N GLN A 30 4.51 -2.01 2.77
CA GLN A 30 5.15 -2.41 1.53
C GLN A 30 6.41 -1.63 1.19
N LEU A 31 6.45 -0.33 1.50
CA LEU A 31 7.60 0.50 1.15
C LEU A 31 8.92 0.02 1.79
N PRO A 32 8.97 -0.39 3.08
CA PRO A 32 10.19 -0.99 3.63
C PRO A 32 10.63 -2.26 2.91
N VAL A 33 9.70 -3.09 2.46
CA VAL A 33 10.02 -4.31 1.70
C VAL A 33 10.61 -3.96 0.34
N LEU A 34 10.01 -3.01 -0.39
CA LEU A 34 10.54 -2.54 -1.67
C LEU A 34 11.95 -1.94 -1.53
N LEU A 35 12.18 -1.18 -0.47
CA LEU A 35 13.51 -0.63 -0.16
C LEU A 35 14.51 -1.75 0.19
N ALA A 36 14.10 -2.75 0.94
CA ALA A 36 14.94 -3.91 1.25
C ALA A 36 15.30 -4.73 0.00
N GLU A 37 14.41 -4.82 -0.99
CA GLU A 37 14.63 -5.51 -2.25
C GLU A 37 15.40 -4.67 -3.28
N TYR A 38 15.65 -3.39 -3.02
CA TYR A 38 16.33 -2.49 -3.95
C TYR A 38 17.75 -3.01 -4.29
N ALA A 39 18.05 -3.27 -5.55
CA ALA A 39 19.29 -3.91 -5.97
C ALA A 39 20.45 -2.91 -6.09
N PHE A 40 21.60 -3.21 -5.50
CA PHE A 40 22.84 -2.44 -5.61
C PHE A 40 23.76 -3.06 -6.66
N ARG A 41 23.74 -2.55 -7.90
CA ARG A 41 24.57 -3.00 -9.02
C ARG A 41 25.84 -2.16 -9.16
N ASN A 42 25.82 -0.96 -8.63
CA ASN A 42 26.90 0.01 -8.66
C ASN A 42 26.70 1.04 -7.53
N LYS A 43 27.68 1.93 -7.36
CA LYS A 43 27.68 2.95 -6.31
C LYS A 43 26.50 3.95 -6.44
N ALA A 44 26.14 4.32 -7.67
CA ALA A 44 25.03 5.25 -7.90
C ALA A 44 23.68 4.69 -7.45
N ASP A 45 23.47 3.35 -7.50
CA ASP A 45 22.27 2.71 -6.97
C ASP A 45 22.18 2.90 -5.45
N ILE A 46 23.30 2.81 -4.74
CA ILE A 46 23.34 3.03 -3.28
C ILE A 46 23.04 4.49 -2.95
N GLU A 47 23.64 5.44 -3.69
CA GLU A 47 23.38 6.87 -3.51
C GLU A 47 21.90 7.21 -3.78
N THR A 48 21.31 6.61 -4.81
CA THR A 48 19.87 6.74 -5.10
C THR A 48 19.01 6.18 -3.96
N TYR A 49 19.34 4.99 -3.46
CA TYR A 49 18.64 4.39 -2.33
C TYR A 49 18.67 5.31 -1.10
N LEU A 50 19.83 5.84 -0.75
CA LEU A 50 19.97 6.78 0.38
C LEU A 50 19.13 8.05 0.18
N THR A 51 19.09 8.58 -1.05
CA THR A 51 18.22 9.70 -1.40
C THR A 51 16.75 9.35 -1.17
N LEU A 52 16.29 8.16 -1.60
CA LEU A 52 14.91 7.72 -1.36
C LEU A 52 14.56 7.66 0.12
N LEU A 53 15.51 7.29 1.00
CA LEU A 53 15.28 7.32 2.44
C LEU A 53 15.06 8.75 2.96
N THR A 54 15.80 9.73 2.44
CA THR A 54 15.66 11.14 2.87
C THR A 54 14.37 11.79 2.38
N GLU A 55 13.76 11.30 1.30
CA GLU A 55 12.49 11.79 0.77
C GLU A 55 11.25 11.24 1.54
N MET A 56 11.45 10.31 2.47
CA MET A 56 10.32 9.71 3.20
C MET A 56 9.56 10.70 4.07
N ASP A 57 10.22 11.73 4.58
CA ASP A 57 9.56 12.78 5.39
C ASP A 57 8.45 13.48 4.60
N GLU A 58 8.77 13.94 3.39
CA GLU A 58 7.82 14.63 2.51
C GLU A 58 6.75 13.67 2.00
N TYR A 59 7.15 12.45 1.62
CA TYR A 59 6.20 11.45 1.14
C TYR A 59 5.15 11.10 2.19
N TYR A 60 5.55 10.80 3.44
CA TYR A 60 4.58 10.48 4.50
C TYR A 60 3.78 11.71 4.95
N SER A 61 4.34 12.91 4.88
CA SER A 61 3.58 14.14 5.09
C SER A 61 2.44 14.27 4.08
N THR A 62 2.71 14.00 2.81
CA THR A 62 1.68 13.99 1.74
C THR A 62 0.60 12.94 2.00
N LEU A 63 0.95 11.74 2.49
CA LEU A 63 -0.02 10.72 2.86
C LEU A 63 -0.91 11.17 4.03
N VAL A 64 -0.36 11.82 5.04
CA VAL A 64 -1.15 12.37 6.16
C VAL A 64 -2.13 13.43 5.66
N HIS A 65 -1.69 14.36 4.82
CA HIS A 65 -2.57 15.39 4.23
C HIS A 65 -3.67 14.76 3.35
N PHE A 66 -3.36 13.68 2.64
CA PHE A 66 -4.36 12.94 1.86
C PHE A 66 -5.41 12.30 2.77
N GLU A 67 -5.01 11.65 3.86
CA GLU A 67 -5.94 11.06 4.82
C GLU A 67 -6.77 12.12 5.57
N GLU A 68 -6.20 13.30 5.84
CA GLU A 68 -6.96 14.45 6.35
C GLU A 68 -8.04 14.91 5.36
N ALA A 69 -7.73 14.97 4.06
CA ALA A 69 -8.70 15.29 3.03
C ALA A 69 -9.82 14.24 2.95
N LYS A 70 -9.47 12.94 3.01
CA LYS A 70 -10.44 11.84 3.11
C LYS A 70 -11.34 11.98 4.33
N SER A 71 -10.77 12.34 5.48
CA SER A 71 -11.53 12.53 6.71
C SER A 71 -12.57 13.65 6.60
N ARG A 72 -12.21 14.79 5.99
CA ARG A 72 -13.14 15.91 5.73
C ARG A 72 -14.32 15.50 4.86
N GLU A 73 -14.11 14.63 3.90
CA GLU A 73 -15.14 14.12 2.98
C GLU A 73 -15.88 12.88 3.51
N GLY A 74 -15.56 12.42 4.74
CA GLY A 74 -16.17 11.22 5.34
C GLY A 74 -15.71 9.90 4.70
N LEU A 75 -14.55 9.89 4.07
CA LEU A 75 -13.96 8.75 3.35
C LEU A 75 -12.81 8.09 4.12
N PHE A 76 -12.51 8.56 5.33
CA PHE A 76 -11.45 7.98 6.15
C PHE A 76 -11.77 6.54 6.56
N MET A 77 -10.75 5.72 6.70
CA MET A 77 -10.87 4.31 7.09
C MET A 77 -11.53 4.11 8.47
N SER A 78 -12.00 2.92 8.76
CA SER A 78 -12.57 2.58 10.06
C SER A 78 -11.54 2.73 11.20
N ALA A 79 -12.03 2.98 12.42
CA ALA A 79 -11.15 3.11 13.59
C ALA A 79 -10.29 1.86 13.83
N SER A 80 -10.82 0.67 13.55
CA SER A 80 -10.07 -0.59 13.65
C SER A 80 -8.97 -0.71 12.61
N ALA A 81 -9.23 -0.32 11.36
CA ALA A 81 -8.23 -0.31 10.31
C ALA A 81 -7.11 0.70 10.63
N ALA A 82 -7.48 1.93 11.04
CA ALA A 82 -6.50 2.94 11.45
C ALA A 82 -5.63 2.46 12.63
N GLN A 83 -6.23 1.80 13.63
CA GLN A 83 -5.48 1.24 14.74
C GLN A 83 -4.50 0.16 14.29
N ALA A 84 -4.91 -0.74 13.40
CA ALA A 84 -4.02 -1.78 12.88
C ALA A 84 -2.83 -1.19 12.11
N VAL A 85 -3.04 -0.15 11.30
CA VAL A 85 -1.95 0.58 10.64
C VAL A 85 -1.02 1.25 11.64
N ILE A 86 -1.57 1.91 12.67
CA ILE A 86 -0.79 2.54 13.75
C ILE A 86 0.07 1.49 14.46
N ASP A 87 -0.49 0.32 14.78
CA ASP A 87 0.23 -0.75 15.46
C ASP A 87 1.37 -1.32 14.62
N GLN A 88 1.16 -1.46 13.31
CA GLN A 88 2.22 -1.86 12.36
C GLN A 88 3.33 -0.82 12.31
N CYS A 89 3.00 0.46 12.21
CA CYS A 89 3.98 1.55 12.23
C CYS A 89 4.79 1.54 13.53
N ASN A 90 4.14 1.41 14.68
CA ASN A 90 4.81 1.32 15.99
C ASN A 90 5.73 0.09 16.08
N ALA A 91 5.30 -1.05 15.54
CA ALA A 91 6.13 -2.26 15.52
C ALA A 91 7.39 -2.06 14.65
N PHE A 92 7.25 -1.40 13.49
CA PHE A 92 8.37 -1.14 12.58
C PHE A 92 9.43 -0.22 13.18
N ILE A 93 9.04 0.79 13.98
CA ILE A 93 9.97 1.76 14.57
C ILE A 93 10.35 1.47 16.03
N ARG A 94 9.98 0.31 16.57
CA ARG A 94 10.13 -0.03 17.99
C ARG A 94 11.57 0.04 18.48
N GLU A 95 12.52 -0.45 17.67
CA GLU A 95 13.96 -0.48 17.96
C GLU A 95 14.71 0.28 16.85
N PRO A 96 14.78 1.63 16.93
CA PRO A 96 15.31 2.45 15.83
C PRO A 96 16.71 2.06 15.36
N SER A 97 17.65 1.80 16.27
CA SER A 97 19.03 1.41 15.94
C SER A 97 19.18 -0.01 15.39
N LYS A 98 18.13 -0.83 15.52
CA LYS A 98 18.05 -2.19 14.94
C LYS A 98 16.95 -2.29 13.90
N ASN A 99 16.59 -1.15 13.31
CA ASN A 99 15.53 -1.13 12.30
C ASN A 99 15.88 -2.07 11.13
N PHE A 100 14.86 -2.71 10.58
CA PHE A 100 14.98 -3.65 9.46
C PHE A 100 15.80 -3.10 8.29
N LEU A 101 15.62 -1.81 7.93
CA LEU A 101 16.36 -1.18 6.83
C LEU A 101 17.84 -0.98 7.13
N ILE A 102 18.23 -0.84 8.40
CA ILE A 102 19.66 -0.81 8.79
C ILE A 102 20.27 -2.20 8.64
N THR A 103 19.58 -3.23 9.13
CA THR A 103 20.10 -4.60 9.14
C THR A 103 20.25 -5.14 7.71
N VAL A 104 19.20 -5.05 6.91
CA VAL A 104 19.22 -5.55 5.52
C VAL A 104 20.20 -4.77 4.65
N PHE A 105 20.30 -3.46 4.84
CA PHE A 105 21.31 -2.66 4.12
C PHE A 105 22.73 -3.12 4.45
N ALA A 106 23.02 -3.39 5.73
CA ALA A 106 24.34 -3.85 6.15
C ALA A 106 24.71 -5.20 5.50
N GLU A 107 23.79 -6.15 5.49
CA GLU A 107 23.98 -7.45 4.83
C GLU A 107 24.30 -7.26 3.34
N LYS A 108 23.53 -6.43 2.63
CA LYS A 108 23.70 -6.17 1.19
C LYS A 108 25.02 -5.46 0.88
N ILE A 109 25.44 -4.49 1.72
CA ILE A 109 26.72 -3.78 1.52
C ILE A 109 27.91 -4.72 1.71
N GLU A 110 27.82 -5.73 2.60
CA GLU A 110 28.89 -6.72 2.73
C GLU A 110 29.05 -7.60 1.48
N GLU A 111 27.98 -7.91 0.79
CA GLU A 111 27.97 -8.76 -0.39
C GLU A 111 28.50 -8.10 -1.66
N VAL A 112 28.52 -6.75 -1.76
CA VAL A 112 28.99 -6.06 -2.97
C VAL A 112 30.52 -6.04 -3.03
N ASP A 113 31.09 -6.29 -4.21
CA ASP A 113 32.53 -6.39 -4.49
C ASP A 113 33.14 -5.11 -5.09
N PHE A 114 32.30 -4.18 -5.55
CA PHE A 114 32.73 -2.93 -6.20
C PHE A 114 33.04 -1.80 -5.22
N LEU A 115 32.90 -2.01 -3.90
CA LEU A 115 33.23 -1.04 -2.85
C LEU A 115 34.47 -1.43 -2.06
N THR A 116 35.28 -0.43 -1.71
CA THR A 116 36.35 -0.58 -0.71
C THR A 116 35.76 -0.65 0.71
N GLN A 117 36.51 -1.17 1.66
CA GLN A 117 36.09 -1.25 3.08
C GLN A 117 35.79 0.15 3.68
N VAL A 118 36.50 1.18 3.24
CA VAL A 118 36.25 2.56 3.67
C VAL A 118 34.91 3.06 3.15
N GLU A 119 34.59 2.79 1.89
CA GLU A 119 33.30 3.15 1.30
C GLU A 119 32.15 2.37 1.91
N LYS A 120 32.31 1.06 2.15
CA LYS A 120 31.31 0.26 2.86
C LYS A 120 30.97 0.88 4.21
N LYS A 121 31.96 1.17 5.03
CA LYS A 121 31.77 1.83 6.32
C LYS A 121 31.04 3.16 6.19
N HIS A 122 31.44 3.98 5.23
CA HIS A 122 30.82 5.27 4.98
C HIS A 122 29.32 5.13 4.61
N PHE A 123 28.96 4.20 3.73
CA PHE A 123 27.58 3.95 3.36
C PHE A 123 26.73 3.37 4.50
N LEU A 124 27.31 2.53 5.36
CA LEU A 124 26.64 2.03 6.56
C LEU A 124 26.25 3.17 7.51
N GLU A 125 27.20 4.10 7.77
CA GLU A 125 26.96 5.28 8.60
C GLU A 125 25.90 6.21 7.99
N GLN A 126 25.93 6.41 6.67
CA GLN A 126 24.91 7.21 5.97
C GLN A 126 23.53 6.58 6.02
N ASN A 127 23.42 5.27 5.83
CA ASN A 127 22.15 4.57 5.91
C ASN A 127 21.56 4.63 7.33
N GLU A 128 22.34 4.32 8.35
CA GLU A 128 21.89 4.43 9.73
C GLU A 128 21.37 5.83 10.04
N LYS A 129 22.14 6.86 9.65
CA LYS A 129 21.74 8.25 9.80
C LYS A 129 20.43 8.56 9.08
N ALA A 130 20.30 8.18 7.79
CA ALA A 130 19.09 8.43 7.01
C ALA A 130 17.87 7.73 7.62
N VAL A 131 18.01 6.49 8.10
CA VAL A 131 16.92 5.79 8.77
C VAL A 131 16.52 6.51 10.06
N LEU A 132 17.47 6.90 10.90
CA LEU A 132 17.18 7.53 12.19
C LEU A 132 16.63 8.96 12.05
N GLU A 133 17.12 9.74 11.07
CA GLU A 133 16.75 11.15 10.88
C GLU A 133 15.55 11.36 9.98
N HIS A 134 15.21 10.42 9.08
CA HIS A 134 14.11 10.57 8.11
C HIS A 134 13.06 9.46 8.23
N VAL A 135 13.47 8.18 8.17
CA VAL A 135 12.49 7.07 8.16
C VAL A 135 11.72 7.01 9.49
N ILE A 136 12.43 7.00 10.62
CA ILE A 136 11.78 6.94 11.94
C ILE A 136 10.85 8.13 12.18
N PRO A 137 11.26 9.40 11.94
CA PRO A 137 10.39 10.56 12.06
C PRO A 137 9.18 10.54 11.13
N ALA A 138 9.34 10.06 9.88
CA ALA A 138 8.24 9.91 8.93
C ALA A 138 7.14 8.97 9.46
N TYR A 139 7.52 7.81 10.00
CA TYR A 139 6.58 6.90 10.65
C TYR A 139 5.95 7.50 11.91
N GLN A 140 6.70 8.25 12.71
CA GLN A 140 6.15 8.97 13.87
C GLN A 140 5.12 10.02 13.43
N LEU A 141 5.37 10.72 12.32
CA LEU A 141 4.42 11.68 11.74
C LEU A 141 3.13 10.95 11.32
N LEU A 142 3.25 9.82 10.62
CA LEU A 142 2.12 9.00 10.20
C LEU A 142 1.30 8.52 11.39
N ILE A 143 1.94 7.98 12.43
CA ILE A 143 1.28 7.54 13.66
C ILE A 143 0.50 8.69 14.31
N ARG A 144 1.09 9.89 14.43
CA ARG A 144 0.40 11.07 14.99
C ARG A 144 -0.80 11.47 14.15
N GLY A 145 -0.64 11.56 12.82
CA GLY A 145 -1.71 11.92 11.89
C GLY A 145 -2.88 10.95 11.97
N LEU A 146 -2.61 9.65 11.85
CA LEU A 146 -3.66 8.62 11.93
C LEU A 146 -4.32 8.57 13.32
N THR A 147 -3.58 8.78 14.39
CA THR A 147 -4.14 8.83 15.76
C THR A 147 -5.13 9.98 15.90
N ALA A 148 -4.82 11.15 15.35
CA ALA A 148 -5.72 12.31 15.37
C ALA A 148 -7.00 12.04 14.54
N LEU A 149 -6.90 11.29 13.45
CA LEU A 149 -8.00 11.01 12.54
C LEU A 149 -8.81 9.75 12.90
N LYS A 150 -8.29 8.86 13.72
CA LYS A 150 -8.82 7.50 13.96
C LYS A 150 -10.32 7.43 14.24
N ASN A 151 -10.89 8.41 14.94
CA ASN A 151 -12.30 8.43 15.31
C ASN A 151 -13.18 9.21 14.32
N THR A 152 -12.64 9.72 13.22
CA THR A 152 -13.41 10.44 12.21
C THR A 152 -14.01 9.52 11.15
N GLY A 153 -13.51 8.27 11.04
CA GLY A 153 -13.97 7.29 10.07
C GLY A 153 -15.40 6.84 10.32
N LYS A 154 -16.21 6.93 9.27
CA LYS A 154 -17.62 6.47 9.26
C LYS A 154 -17.77 5.13 8.55
N ASN A 155 -16.72 4.59 8.02
CA ASN A 155 -16.69 3.37 7.20
C ASN A 155 -16.51 2.11 8.05
N GLN A 156 -17.56 1.72 8.79
CA GLN A 156 -17.59 0.43 9.51
C GLN A 156 -18.15 -0.72 8.65
N GLN A 157 -18.76 -0.41 7.51
CA GLN A 157 -19.44 -1.36 6.64
C GLN A 157 -18.81 -1.50 5.25
N GLY A 158 -17.54 -1.12 5.11
CA GLY A 158 -16.84 -1.11 3.83
C GLY A 158 -17.43 -0.08 2.86
N LEU A 159 -17.34 -0.33 1.56
CA LEU A 159 -17.78 0.62 0.52
C LEU A 159 -19.25 1.03 0.63
N SER A 160 -20.13 0.18 1.20
CA SER A 160 -21.53 0.50 1.38
C SER A 160 -21.79 1.63 2.38
N GLY A 161 -20.86 1.87 3.30
CA GLY A 161 -20.91 2.97 4.27
C GLY A 161 -20.33 4.29 3.77
N LEU A 162 -19.65 4.29 2.60
CA LEU A 162 -19.04 5.50 2.06
C LEU A 162 -20.04 6.35 1.25
N PRO A 163 -19.92 7.67 1.26
CA PRO A 163 -20.61 8.54 0.30
C PRO A 163 -20.37 8.02 -1.13
N ASN A 164 -21.43 7.91 -1.94
CA ASN A 164 -21.35 7.36 -3.31
C ASN A 164 -20.67 5.98 -3.45
N GLY A 165 -20.57 5.19 -2.39
CA GLY A 165 -19.88 3.89 -2.37
C GLY A 165 -20.35 2.93 -3.46
N LYS A 166 -21.66 2.90 -3.79
CA LYS A 166 -22.21 2.12 -4.90
C LYS A 166 -21.59 2.55 -6.25
N ALA A 167 -21.56 3.84 -6.53
CA ALA A 167 -21.01 4.36 -7.78
C ALA A 167 -19.51 4.10 -7.89
N TYR A 168 -18.79 4.18 -6.77
CA TYR A 168 -17.37 3.81 -6.71
C TYR A 168 -17.16 2.32 -6.96
N TYR A 169 -17.99 1.44 -6.38
CA TYR A 169 -17.92 0.00 -6.64
C TYR A 169 -18.17 -0.34 -8.12
N GLU A 170 -19.15 0.31 -8.74
CA GLU A 170 -19.40 0.15 -10.18
C GLU A 170 -18.24 0.64 -11.04
N TYR A 171 -17.55 1.71 -10.62
CA TYR A 171 -16.31 2.16 -11.25
C TYR A 171 -15.20 1.12 -11.13
N LEU A 172 -14.92 0.62 -9.93
CA LEU A 172 -13.91 -0.42 -9.67
C LEU A 172 -14.18 -1.69 -10.46
N LEU A 173 -15.43 -2.10 -10.55
CA LEU A 173 -15.82 -3.29 -11.31
C LEU A 173 -15.49 -3.13 -12.81
N ARG A 174 -15.77 -1.96 -13.39
CA ARG A 174 -15.40 -1.64 -14.77
C ARG A 174 -13.88 -1.59 -14.97
N ASP A 175 -13.18 -0.98 -14.03
CA ASP A 175 -11.73 -0.84 -14.08
C ASP A 175 -11.04 -2.20 -14.03
N SER A 176 -11.47 -3.09 -13.13
CA SER A 176 -10.88 -4.42 -12.95
C SER A 176 -11.21 -5.40 -14.06
N THR A 177 -12.43 -5.32 -14.62
CA THR A 177 -12.93 -6.34 -15.58
C THR A 177 -12.94 -5.87 -17.02
N GLY A 178 -12.81 -4.57 -17.27
CA GLY A 178 -13.08 -3.96 -18.59
C GLY A 178 -14.53 -4.05 -19.05
N SER A 179 -15.45 -4.57 -18.20
CA SER A 179 -16.86 -4.77 -18.53
C SER A 179 -17.69 -3.55 -18.18
N TRP A 180 -18.57 -3.15 -19.10
CA TRP A 180 -19.58 -2.11 -18.89
C TRP A 180 -20.96 -2.67 -18.48
N ALA A 181 -21.03 -3.97 -18.22
CA ALA A 181 -22.25 -4.60 -17.74
C ALA A 181 -22.59 -4.12 -16.30
N SER A 182 -23.89 -4.10 -15.97
CA SER A 182 -24.31 -3.78 -14.61
C SER A 182 -23.85 -4.85 -13.61
N VAL A 183 -23.75 -4.48 -12.35
CA VAL A 183 -23.42 -5.42 -11.24
C VAL A 183 -24.35 -6.62 -11.27
N ASP A 184 -25.67 -6.41 -11.39
CA ASP A 184 -26.67 -7.48 -11.44
C ASP A 184 -26.48 -8.42 -12.63
N ALA A 185 -26.10 -7.88 -13.79
CA ALA A 185 -25.84 -8.71 -14.99
C ALA A 185 -24.58 -9.56 -14.81
N ILE A 186 -23.55 -9.02 -14.20
CA ILE A 186 -22.31 -9.75 -13.90
C ILE A 186 -22.59 -10.82 -12.86
N GLN A 187 -23.30 -10.50 -11.79
CA GLN A 187 -23.68 -11.47 -10.75
C GLN A 187 -24.46 -12.65 -11.33
N LYS A 188 -25.51 -12.39 -12.12
CA LYS A 188 -26.30 -13.45 -12.78
C LYS A 188 -25.43 -14.36 -13.66
N ARG A 189 -24.48 -13.76 -14.39
CA ARG A 189 -23.53 -14.54 -15.23
C ARG A 189 -22.65 -15.44 -14.38
N ILE A 190 -22.10 -14.93 -13.28
CA ILE A 190 -21.26 -15.70 -12.33
C ILE A 190 -22.07 -16.84 -11.72
N GLU A 191 -23.29 -16.58 -11.26
CA GLU A 191 -24.16 -17.60 -10.68
C GLU A 191 -24.51 -18.71 -11.68
N GLN A 192 -24.78 -18.34 -12.94
CA GLN A 192 -25.05 -19.31 -13.99
C GLN A 192 -23.81 -20.13 -14.35
N GLN A 193 -22.64 -19.48 -14.45
CA GLN A 193 -21.39 -20.17 -14.69
C GLN A 193 -21.04 -21.16 -13.58
N LEU A 194 -21.19 -20.74 -12.33
CA LEU A 194 -20.95 -21.59 -11.16
C LEU A 194 -21.84 -22.85 -11.18
N LYS A 195 -23.14 -22.71 -11.49
CA LYS A 195 -24.04 -23.86 -11.65
C LYS A 195 -23.59 -24.82 -12.74
N THR A 196 -23.19 -24.27 -13.89
CA THR A 196 -22.71 -25.06 -15.02
C THR A 196 -21.45 -25.83 -14.68
N ASP A 197 -20.51 -25.15 -14.02
CA ASP A 197 -19.21 -25.76 -13.65
C ASP A 197 -19.39 -26.83 -12.56
N PHE A 198 -20.30 -26.60 -11.60
CA PHE A 198 -20.65 -27.60 -10.60
C PHE A 198 -21.28 -28.86 -11.24
N GLN A 199 -22.19 -28.68 -12.21
CA GLN A 199 -22.77 -29.82 -12.95
C GLN A 199 -21.71 -30.62 -13.72
N LYS A 200 -20.77 -29.91 -14.40
CA LYS A 200 -19.66 -30.56 -15.11
C LYS A 200 -18.76 -31.34 -14.13
N LEU A 201 -18.41 -30.73 -12.99
CA LEU A 201 -17.60 -31.38 -11.96
C LEU A 201 -18.27 -32.66 -11.45
N THR A 202 -19.56 -32.59 -11.13
CA THR A 202 -20.34 -33.75 -10.67
C THR A 202 -20.37 -34.86 -11.73
N SER A 203 -20.56 -34.50 -13.00
CA SER A 203 -20.57 -35.47 -14.10
C SER A 203 -19.21 -36.14 -14.28
N LEU A 204 -18.11 -35.38 -14.19
CA LEU A 204 -16.74 -35.91 -14.26
C LEU A 204 -16.42 -36.84 -13.08
N ALA A 205 -16.78 -36.45 -11.85
CA ALA A 205 -16.59 -37.27 -10.67
C ALA A 205 -17.39 -38.59 -10.72
N SER A 206 -18.59 -38.57 -11.34
CA SER A 206 -19.39 -39.78 -11.55
C SER A 206 -18.82 -40.70 -12.65
N ALA A 207 -18.12 -40.14 -13.62
CA ALA A 207 -17.51 -40.90 -14.71
C ALA A 207 -16.14 -41.49 -14.34
N HIS A 208 -15.52 -41.00 -13.27
CA HIS A 208 -14.20 -41.42 -12.77
C HIS A 208 -14.26 -41.61 -11.25
N PRO A 209 -14.97 -42.67 -10.77
CA PRO A 209 -15.12 -42.94 -9.35
C PRO A 209 -13.83 -43.31 -8.63
#